data_ea88c2a83aaf307aa5c1eee46da5c62a
#
_entry.id   ea88c2a83aaf307aa5c1eee46da5c62a
#
_cell.length_a   1.000
_cell.length_b   1.000
_cell.length_c   1.000
_cell.angle_alpha   90.00
_cell.angle_beta   90.00
_cell.angle_gamma   90.00
#
_symmetry.space_group_name_H-M   'P 1'
#
loop_
_entity.id
_entity.type
_entity.pdbx_description
1 polymer ?
#
loop_
_entity_poly.entity_id
_entity_poly.type
_entity_poly.pdbx_seq_one_letter_code
_entity_poly.pdbx_strand_id
1 'polypeptide(L)'
;TGADGEGGSEVYSAATTRDQARIVFDDAKRMIKLAPKTLGRLFGSNKLNIHQERTGSKFEPVASDANNLDGLNIHCGIVDELHAHKTRDVWEVLETATGARLQSLIFAITTAGFNKEGICYEQRDYAIKVLKNFDNPDPLSIKDDSYFALIYTLDEGDDPFDEANWPKANPGLGICKRWDDMRRLAKKAKEQVAARVGFFTKHLNIWVQGEKAWMDMARWEKCRDDWDDSTSANWSMWLGVDLSNKIDISAAVKVWLAPNGDVYVRSRFWIPEGRLEACSKQQADLYRKWNLAGFLEFTDGDVVDHAVIKEETIEWARGNSLNEFAYDPWSATQFALSVAAEGVPIVEVPQTVKNLSEAMKEVEAKIYAGRFHHDGNPVMTWMMSNVTVKPDKNENIFPNKATPENKIDGPVAMFIAMSRLLVNGGGEVDFLSTIDPDEDLLLL
;
A
#
# COMPACT_ATOMS: atom_id res chain seq x y z
N THR A 1 6.09 6.46 36.78
CA THR A 1 4.82 7.01 37.29
C THR A 1 4.75 7.12 38.81
N GLY A 2 5.21 6.20 39.57
CA GLY A 2 5.17 6.28 41.04
C GLY A 2 6.53 6.58 41.70
N ALA A 3 7.60 6.50 40.91
CA ALA A 3 8.99 6.64 41.33
C ALA A 3 9.63 7.96 40.93
N ASP A 4 9.03 8.67 39.99
CA ASP A 4 9.52 9.93 39.42
C ASP A 4 9.12 11.18 40.22
N GLY A 5 8.29 11.00 41.25
CA GLY A 5 7.89 12.09 42.17
C GLY A 5 6.69 12.91 41.66
N GLU A 6 6.16 12.65 40.46
CA GLU A 6 4.97 13.34 39.96
C GLU A 6 3.68 12.69 40.46
N GLY A 7 2.86 13.46 41.20
CA GLY A 7 1.54 13.02 41.63
C GLY A 7 0.50 13.08 40.50
N GLY A 8 -0.59 12.31 40.63
CA GLY A 8 -1.69 12.30 39.68
C GLY A 8 -1.31 11.80 38.28
N SER A 9 -0.34 10.88 38.17
CA SER A 9 0.12 10.38 36.91
C SER A 9 -0.94 9.54 36.19
N GLU A 10 -1.28 9.92 34.96
CA GLU A 10 -2.22 9.21 34.08
C GLU A 10 -1.47 8.38 33.07
N VAL A 11 -1.68 7.07 33.14
CA VAL A 11 -1.12 6.11 32.14
C VAL A 11 -2.25 5.56 31.33
N TYR A 12 -2.05 5.51 30.00
CA TYR A 12 -3.04 4.97 29.08
C TYR A 12 -2.42 3.95 28.14
N SER A 13 -3.10 2.83 27.95
CA SER A 13 -2.84 1.93 26.81
C SER A 13 -3.88 2.19 25.71
N ALA A 14 -3.42 2.49 24.51
CA ALA A 14 -4.23 2.78 23.35
C ALA A 14 -3.99 1.73 22.25
N ALA A 15 -5.05 1.28 21.60
CA ALA A 15 -5.02 0.41 20.42
C ALA A 15 -6.25 0.69 19.56
N THR A 16 -6.37 0.09 18.39
CA THR A 16 -7.49 0.29 17.47
C THR A 16 -8.84 -0.10 18.07
N THR A 17 -8.87 -1.02 19.03
CA THR A 17 -10.04 -1.39 19.80
C THR A 17 -9.74 -1.39 21.29
N ARG A 18 -10.77 -1.17 22.12
CA ARG A 18 -10.62 -1.20 23.57
C ARG A 18 -10.19 -2.58 24.08
N ASP A 19 -10.61 -3.64 23.44
CA ASP A 19 -10.23 -5.00 23.83
C ASP A 19 -8.74 -5.27 23.56
N GLN A 20 -8.18 -4.73 22.47
CA GLN A 20 -6.74 -4.78 22.23
C GLN A 20 -5.95 -3.93 23.24
N ALA A 21 -6.40 -2.71 23.53
CA ALA A 21 -5.78 -1.87 24.56
C ALA A 21 -5.78 -2.52 25.95
N ARG A 22 -6.78 -3.36 26.23
CA ARG A 22 -6.87 -4.14 27.47
C ARG A 22 -5.82 -5.23 27.61
N ILE A 23 -5.21 -5.71 26.54
CA ILE A 23 -4.17 -6.75 26.62
C ILE A 23 -3.03 -6.28 27.55
N VAL A 24 -2.47 -5.10 27.29
CA VAL A 24 -1.41 -4.51 28.10
C VAL A 24 -1.89 -4.25 29.54
N PHE A 25 -3.10 -3.75 29.68
CA PHE A 25 -3.71 -3.46 30.99
C PHE A 25 -3.96 -4.74 31.81
N ASP A 26 -4.48 -5.80 31.22
CA ASP A 26 -4.81 -7.04 31.92
C ASP A 26 -3.52 -7.80 32.31
N ASP A 27 -2.45 -7.72 31.53
CA ASP A 27 -1.14 -8.23 31.92
C ASP A 27 -0.54 -7.46 33.11
N ALA A 28 -0.66 -6.13 33.12
CA ALA A 28 -0.25 -5.33 34.28
C ALA A 28 -1.03 -5.71 35.54
N LYS A 29 -2.36 -5.92 35.44
CA LYS A 29 -3.17 -6.44 36.56
C LYS A 29 -2.71 -7.81 37.03
N ARG A 30 -2.36 -8.70 36.09
CA ARG A 30 -1.85 -10.02 36.41
C ARG A 30 -0.54 -9.95 37.14
N MET A 31 0.38 -9.06 36.77
CA MET A 31 1.63 -8.81 37.49
C MET A 31 1.38 -8.38 38.94
N ILE A 32 0.44 -7.44 39.18
CA ILE A 32 0.05 -6.99 40.52
C ILE A 32 -0.48 -8.17 41.33
N LYS A 33 -1.38 -8.97 40.76
CA LYS A 33 -1.97 -10.15 41.42
C LYS A 33 -0.93 -11.21 41.79
N LEU A 34 0.08 -11.42 40.95
CA LEU A 34 1.14 -12.40 41.17
C LEU A 34 2.22 -11.92 42.13
N ALA A 35 2.30 -10.61 42.38
CA ALA A 35 3.26 -10.00 43.30
C ALA A 35 2.58 -9.26 44.49
N PRO A 36 1.74 -9.93 45.30
CA PRO A 36 0.91 -9.28 46.33
C PRO A 36 1.72 -8.60 47.44
N LYS A 37 2.92 -9.10 47.73
CA LYS A 37 3.80 -8.56 48.80
C LYS A 37 4.59 -7.32 48.35
N THR A 38 4.65 -7.05 47.05
CA THR A 38 5.36 -5.92 46.47
C THR A 38 4.40 -5.01 45.70
N LEU A 39 4.06 -5.33 44.46
CA LEU A 39 3.16 -4.52 43.64
C LEU A 39 1.76 -4.40 44.23
N GLY A 40 1.20 -5.48 44.79
CA GLY A 40 -0.12 -5.47 45.46
C GLY A 40 -0.23 -4.61 46.70
N ARG A 41 0.90 -4.19 47.30
CA ARG A 41 0.90 -3.18 48.40
C ARG A 41 0.90 -1.74 47.89
N LEU A 42 1.34 -1.55 46.65
CA LEU A 42 1.49 -0.22 46.03
C LEU A 42 0.29 0.15 45.19
N PHE A 43 -0.32 -0.83 44.53
CA PHE A 43 -1.37 -0.62 43.55
C PHE A 43 -2.63 -1.41 43.84
N GLY A 44 -3.77 -0.71 43.86
CA GLY A 44 -5.08 -1.32 43.73
C GLY A 44 -5.48 -1.55 42.28
N SER A 45 -6.38 -2.50 42.03
CA SER A 45 -6.91 -2.72 40.70
C SER A 45 -8.39 -3.11 40.76
N ASN A 46 -9.17 -2.57 39.85
CA ASN A 46 -10.57 -2.93 39.62
C ASN A 46 -10.80 -3.32 38.15
N LYS A 47 -12.05 -3.39 37.70
CA LYS A 47 -12.39 -3.76 36.33
C LYS A 47 -11.95 -2.69 35.29
N LEU A 48 -11.89 -1.43 35.71
CA LEU A 48 -11.71 -0.28 34.80
C LEU A 48 -10.29 0.28 34.84
N ASN A 49 -9.65 0.28 36.02
CA ASN A 49 -8.32 0.87 36.21
C ASN A 49 -7.43 0.12 37.21
N ILE A 50 -6.16 0.40 37.08
CA ILE A 50 -5.15 0.19 38.15
C ILE A 50 -4.90 1.56 38.75
N HIS A 51 -4.81 1.68 40.07
CA HIS A 51 -4.64 2.95 40.75
C HIS A 51 -3.65 2.87 41.90
N GLN A 52 -3.08 4.03 42.22
CA GLN A 52 -2.27 4.22 43.44
C GLN A 52 -2.88 5.36 44.23
N GLU A 53 -3.51 5.03 45.39
CA GLU A 53 -4.23 6.01 46.18
C GLU A 53 -3.32 7.13 46.70
N ARG A 54 -2.10 6.79 47.14
CA ARG A 54 -1.15 7.77 47.74
C ARG A 54 -0.80 8.92 46.78
N THR A 55 -0.69 8.65 45.49
CA THR A 55 -0.29 9.63 44.48
C THR A 55 -1.46 10.09 43.62
N GLY A 56 -2.64 9.48 43.73
CA GLY A 56 -3.77 9.74 42.86
C GLY A 56 -3.54 9.29 41.41
N SER A 57 -2.57 8.39 41.17
CA SER A 57 -2.21 7.93 39.83
C SER A 57 -3.10 6.80 39.34
N LYS A 58 -3.32 6.72 38.03
CA LYS A 58 -4.14 5.67 37.39
C LYS A 58 -3.53 5.12 36.14
N PHE A 59 -3.92 3.89 35.78
CA PHE A 59 -3.68 3.28 34.47
C PHE A 59 -4.98 2.72 33.92
N GLU A 60 -5.34 3.11 32.68
CA GLU A 60 -6.62 2.79 32.03
C GLU A 60 -6.41 2.42 30.56
N PRO A 61 -7.16 1.43 30.03
CA PRO A 61 -7.20 1.16 28.61
C PRO A 61 -8.19 2.09 27.90
N VAL A 62 -7.76 2.69 26.79
CA VAL A 62 -8.58 3.59 25.96
C VAL A 62 -8.72 3.05 24.55
N ALA A 63 -9.85 3.31 23.92
CA ALA A 63 -10.07 2.99 22.50
C ALA A 63 -9.55 4.13 21.63
N SER A 64 -9.39 3.84 20.32
CA SER A 64 -8.96 4.80 19.29
C SER A 64 -9.97 5.91 18.97
N ASP A 65 -11.00 6.10 19.76
CA ASP A 65 -11.94 7.21 19.59
C ASP A 65 -11.33 8.49 20.17
N ALA A 66 -10.67 9.26 19.31
CA ALA A 66 -9.94 10.47 19.67
C ALA A 66 -10.82 11.51 20.42
N ASN A 67 -12.10 11.57 20.11
CA ASN A 67 -13.04 12.52 20.74
C ASN A 67 -13.16 12.32 22.26
N ASN A 68 -12.76 11.17 22.80
CA ASN A 68 -12.79 10.87 24.23
C ASN A 68 -11.44 11.07 24.92
N LEU A 69 -10.39 11.45 24.17
CA LEU A 69 -9.04 11.61 24.69
C LEU A 69 -8.63 13.07 24.92
N ASP A 70 -9.47 14.03 24.50
CA ASP A 70 -9.23 15.45 24.76
C ASP A 70 -9.31 15.78 26.26
N GLY A 71 -8.37 16.59 26.72
CA GLY A 71 -8.31 17.03 28.12
C GLY A 71 -7.59 16.06 29.07
N LEU A 72 -6.96 15.01 28.57
CA LEU A 72 -6.10 14.12 29.36
C LEU A 72 -4.80 14.81 29.75
N ASN A 73 -4.25 14.42 30.90
CA ASN A 73 -2.94 14.87 31.39
C ASN A 73 -1.98 13.68 31.42
N ILE A 74 -1.48 13.32 30.26
CA ILE A 74 -0.80 12.05 30.02
C ILE A 74 0.62 12.08 30.58
N HIS A 75 0.90 11.16 31.48
CA HIS A 75 2.23 10.88 31.97
C HIS A 75 2.90 9.75 31.17
N CYS A 76 2.12 8.73 30.77
CA CYS A 76 2.60 7.70 29.86
C CYS A 76 1.49 7.23 28.92
N GLY A 77 1.73 7.32 27.60
CA GLY A 77 0.89 6.75 26.56
C GLY A 77 1.56 5.52 25.95
N ILE A 78 0.92 4.35 26.04
CA ILE A 78 1.38 3.11 25.42
C ILE A 78 0.50 2.86 24.20
N VAL A 79 1.08 2.93 23.00
CA VAL A 79 0.35 2.70 21.74
C VAL A 79 0.73 1.33 21.19
N ASP A 80 -0.23 0.43 21.18
CA ASP A 80 -0.05 -0.92 20.66
C ASP A 80 -0.55 -1.01 19.21
N GLU A 81 0.17 -1.77 18.40
CA GLU A 81 -0.11 -1.99 16.98
C GLU A 81 -0.31 -0.69 16.18
N LEU A 82 0.64 0.25 16.31
CA LEU A 82 0.56 1.56 15.65
C LEU A 82 0.30 1.47 14.14
N HIS A 83 0.78 0.39 13.46
CA HIS A 83 0.53 0.15 12.04
C HIS A 83 -0.95 -0.02 11.67
N ALA A 84 -1.78 -0.44 12.64
CA ALA A 84 -3.21 -0.69 12.43
C ALA A 84 -4.09 0.56 12.59
N HIS A 85 -3.54 1.65 13.12
CA HIS A 85 -4.27 2.92 13.26
C HIS A 85 -4.47 3.56 11.88
N LYS A 86 -5.74 3.82 11.55
CA LYS A 86 -6.13 4.36 10.23
C LYS A 86 -5.85 5.85 10.09
N THR A 87 -5.93 6.59 11.20
CA THR A 87 -5.70 8.03 11.28
C THR A 87 -4.60 8.32 12.29
N ARG A 88 -4.09 9.53 12.27
CA ARG A 88 -3.07 9.98 13.21
C ARG A 88 -3.64 10.53 14.53
N ASP A 89 -4.94 10.65 14.63
CA ASP A 89 -5.63 11.37 15.72
C ASP A 89 -5.23 10.88 17.10
N VAL A 90 -5.19 9.57 17.33
CA VAL A 90 -4.79 8.99 18.63
C VAL A 90 -3.34 9.35 18.96
N TRP A 91 -2.44 9.28 18.00
CA TRP A 91 -1.04 9.65 18.20
C TRP A 91 -0.91 11.15 18.55
N GLU A 92 -1.55 12.03 17.78
CA GLU A 92 -1.50 13.48 17.98
C GLU A 92 -2.08 13.90 19.35
N VAL A 93 -3.21 13.31 19.73
CA VAL A 93 -3.81 13.61 21.05
C VAL A 93 -2.89 13.14 22.17
N LEU A 94 -2.30 11.93 22.09
CA LEU A 94 -1.37 11.45 23.11
C LEU A 94 -0.11 12.35 23.18
N GLU A 95 0.45 12.73 22.03
CA GLU A 95 1.66 13.55 21.94
C GLU A 95 1.42 14.98 22.51
N THR A 96 0.29 15.59 22.17
CA THR A 96 -0.05 16.95 22.62
C THR A 96 -0.50 17.00 24.08
N ALA A 97 -1.03 15.90 24.64
CA ALA A 97 -1.51 15.83 26.02
C ALA A 97 -0.40 15.65 27.08
N THR A 98 0.86 15.59 26.67
CA THR A 98 2.02 15.41 27.57
C THR A 98 2.54 16.73 28.18
N GLY A 99 2.15 17.89 27.64
CA GLY A 99 2.76 19.18 27.89
C GLY A 99 2.72 19.71 29.35
N ALA A 100 1.89 19.14 30.23
CA ALA A 100 1.84 19.49 31.63
C ALA A 100 2.72 18.59 32.55
N ARG A 101 3.48 17.65 31.97
CA ARG A 101 4.31 16.70 32.70
C ARG A 101 5.78 16.95 32.47
N LEU A 102 6.59 16.74 33.52
CA LEU A 102 8.05 16.92 33.41
C LEU A 102 8.74 15.71 32.78
N GLN A 103 8.21 14.51 33.01
CA GLN A 103 8.79 13.24 32.54
C GLN A 103 7.73 12.39 31.85
N SER A 104 7.11 12.98 30.83
CA SER A 104 6.15 12.24 29.98
C SER A 104 6.85 11.23 29.09
N LEU A 105 6.15 10.13 28.77
CA LEU A 105 6.62 9.09 27.86
C LEU A 105 5.52 8.66 26.90
N ILE A 106 5.80 8.69 25.61
CA ILE A 106 4.99 7.96 24.62
C ILE A 106 5.79 6.73 24.18
N PHE A 107 5.18 5.57 24.28
CA PHE A 107 5.81 4.30 23.97
C PHE A 107 4.97 3.53 22.94
N ALA A 108 5.47 3.40 21.71
CA ALA A 108 4.79 2.69 20.65
C ALA A 108 5.41 1.32 20.39
N ILE A 109 4.58 0.32 20.21
CA ILE A 109 4.97 -1.04 19.82
C ILE A 109 4.18 -1.43 18.59
N THR A 110 4.86 -1.97 17.58
CA THR A 110 4.19 -2.33 16.33
C THR A 110 4.99 -3.33 15.51
N THR A 111 4.32 -4.07 14.64
CA THR A 111 4.92 -4.73 13.49
C THR A 111 4.87 -3.81 12.26
N ALA A 112 5.45 -4.26 11.14
CA ALA A 112 5.26 -3.60 9.86
C ALA A 112 3.80 -3.73 9.39
N GLY A 113 3.40 -2.84 8.51
CA GLY A 113 2.05 -2.78 7.95
C GLY A 113 2.07 -2.61 6.43
N PHE A 114 0.96 -2.04 5.93
CA PHE A 114 0.72 -1.87 4.50
C PHE A 114 0.67 -0.39 4.10
N ASN A 115 0.28 0.48 5.03
CA ASN A 115 0.12 1.90 4.75
C ASN A 115 1.43 2.65 4.97
N LYS A 116 2.18 2.87 3.89
CA LYS A 116 3.43 3.64 3.91
C LYS A 116 3.21 5.16 4.01
N GLU A 117 1.98 5.62 3.97
CA GLU A 117 1.62 7.04 4.15
C GLU A 117 1.00 7.30 5.53
N GLY A 118 0.82 6.24 6.34
CA GLY A 118 0.25 6.33 7.68
C GLY A 118 1.25 6.73 8.75
N ILE A 119 0.70 7.16 9.89
CA ILE A 119 1.48 7.63 11.05
C ILE A 119 2.59 6.66 11.49
N CYS A 120 2.36 5.35 11.43
CA CYS A 120 3.35 4.36 11.83
C CYS A 120 4.59 4.37 10.91
N TYR A 121 4.38 4.50 9.61
CA TYR A 121 5.49 4.59 8.65
C TYR A 121 6.24 5.92 8.78
N GLU A 122 5.53 7.01 9.03
CA GLU A 122 6.13 8.33 9.30
C GLU A 122 7.01 8.30 10.56
N GLN A 123 6.53 7.69 11.65
CA GLN A 123 7.33 7.49 12.87
C GLN A 123 8.54 6.57 12.63
N ARG A 124 8.40 5.56 11.78
CA ARG A 124 9.52 4.72 11.36
C ARG A 124 10.58 5.50 10.58
N ASP A 125 10.15 6.35 9.65
CA ASP A 125 11.09 7.20 8.89
C ASP A 125 11.83 8.20 9.77
N TYR A 126 11.12 8.77 10.75
CA TYR A 126 11.75 9.61 11.77
C TYR A 126 12.76 8.82 12.59
N ALA A 127 12.37 7.65 13.07
CA ALA A 127 13.24 6.73 13.81
C ALA A 127 14.52 6.39 13.04
N ILE A 128 14.41 6.09 11.73
CA ILE A 128 15.58 5.80 10.88
C ILE A 128 16.51 7.01 10.79
N LYS A 129 15.97 8.23 10.66
CA LYS A 129 16.79 9.45 10.61
C LYS A 129 17.54 9.69 11.92
N VAL A 130 16.91 9.44 13.06
CA VAL A 130 17.54 9.53 14.38
C VAL A 130 18.61 8.45 14.53
N LEU A 131 18.32 7.20 14.18
CA LEU A 131 19.28 6.09 14.25
C LEU A 131 20.50 6.31 13.34
N LYS A 132 20.30 6.81 12.12
CA LYS A 132 21.40 7.16 11.21
C LYS A 132 22.30 8.26 11.76
N ASN A 133 21.74 9.24 12.48
CA ASN A 133 22.54 10.28 13.12
C ASN A 133 23.44 9.73 14.22
N PHE A 134 22.96 8.74 14.96
CA PHE A 134 23.75 8.10 16.03
C PHE A 134 24.95 7.33 15.47
N ASP A 135 24.78 6.64 14.36
CA ASP A 135 25.80 5.74 13.79
C ASP A 135 26.78 6.50 12.88
N ASN A 136 26.29 7.37 12.02
CA ASN A 136 27.09 8.19 11.12
C ASN A 136 26.32 9.45 10.70
N PRO A 137 26.57 10.62 11.35
CA PRO A 137 25.83 11.84 11.04
C PRO A 137 25.95 12.25 9.56
N ASP A 138 24.83 12.28 8.86
CA ASP A 138 24.71 12.76 7.50
C ASP A 138 23.73 13.94 7.40
N PRO A 139 23.71 14.72 6.28
CA PRO A 139 22.81 15.87 6.14
C PRO A 139 21.31 15.56 6.23
N LEU A 140 20.92 14.29 6.05
CA LEU A 140 19.53 13.83 6.11
C LEU A 140 19.17 13.21 7.46
N SER A 141 20.16 13.07 8.38
CA SER A 141 19.95 12.54 9.71
C SER A 141 19.46 13.63 10.69
N ILE A 142 18.85 13.20 11.78
CA ILE A 142 18.27 14.09 12.80
C ILE A 142 18.91 13.75 14.15
N LYS A 143 19.48 14.76 14.82
CA LYS A 143 19.91 14.62 16.21
C LYS A 143 18.72 14.90 17.12
N ASP A 144 18.24 13.85 17.79
CA ASP A 144 17.18 13.95 18.79
C ASP A 144 17.47 13.01 19.96
N ASP A 145 17.98 13.58 21.05
CA ASP A 145 18.33 12.84 22.26
C ASP A 145 17.09 12.47 23.11
N SER A 146 15.91 12.98 22.78
CA SER A 146 14.63 12.65 23.45
C SER A 146 13.90 11.49 22.79
N TYR A 147 14.34 11.04 21.61
CA TYR A 147 13.68 9.99 20.85
C TYR A 147 14.52 8.72 20.82
N PHE A 148 13.94 7.62 21.30
CA PHE A 148 14.56 6.30 21.28
C PHE A 148 13.79 5.37 20.33
N ALA A 149 14.51 4.62 19.50
CA ALA A 149 13.92 3.64 18.61
C ALA A 149 14.75 2.36 18.50
N LEU A 150 14.05 1.24 18.30
CA LEU A 150 14.61 -0.05 17.89
C LEU A 150 13.81 -0.57 16.71
N ILE A 151 14.50 -0.95 15.62
CA ILE A 151 13.87 -1.50 14.42
C ILE A 151 14.52 -2.86 14.12
N TYR A 152 13.74 -3.93 14.25
CA TYR A 152 14.14 -5.28 13.90
C TYR A 152 13.45 -5.69 12.60
N THR A 153 14.18 -5.74 11.51
CA THR A 153 13.68 -6.06 10.16
C THR A 153 14.79 -6.74 9.36
N LEU A 154 14.49 -7.23 8.17
CA LEU A 154 15.48 -7.65 7.21
C LEU A 154 16.13 -6.43 6.55
N ASP A 155 17.38 -6.60 6.09
CA ASP A 155 18.07 -5.59 5.29
C ASP A 155 17.57 -5.58 3.85
N GLU A 156 17.82 -4.50 3.13
CA GLU A 156 17.52 -4.40 1.71
C GLU A 156 18.35 -5.41 0.91
N GLY A 157 17.69 -6.24 0.12
CA GLY A 157 18.33 -7.32 -0.65
C GLY A 157 18.42 -8.68 0.04
N ASP A 158 18.06 -8.77 1.33
CA ASP A 158 17.95 -10.06 2.01
C ASP A 158 16.81 -10.92 1.41
N ASP A 159 17.07 -12.21 1.20
CA ASP A 159 16.01 -13.16 0.87
C ASP A 159 15.11 -13.41 2.10
N PRO A 160 13.81 -13.07 2.06
CA PRO A 160 12.88 -13.32 3.16
C PRO A 160 12.69 -14.79 3.50
N PHE A 161 13.05 -15.70 2.61
CA PHE A 161 12.90 -17.14 2.77
C PHE A 161 14.20 -17.86 3.19
N ASP A 162 15.31 -17.13 3.29
CA ASP A 162 16.53 -17.63 3.89
C ASP A 162 16.45 -17.57 5.42
N GLU A 163 16.53 -18.74 6.07
CA GLU A 163 16.47 -18.87 7.53
C GLU A 163 17.59 -18.09 8.24
N ALA A 164 18.73 -17.88 7.59
CA ALA A 164 19.86 -17.15 8.15
C ALA A 164 19.53 -15.65 8.40
N ASN A 165 18.57 -15.10 7.67
CA ASN A 165 18.14 -13.70 7.80
C ASN A 165 17.08 -13.48 8.90
N TRP A 166 16.33 -14.53 9.29
CA TRP A 166 15.21 -14.40 10.22
C TRP A 166 15.56 -13.83 11.62
N PRO A 167 16.74 -14.12 12.21
CA PRO A 167 17.16 -13.53 13.47
C PRO A 167 17.26 -12.00 13.45
N LYS A 168 17.51 -11.38 12.28
CA LYS A 168 17.55 -9.90 12.15
C LYS A 168 16.21 -9.27 12.53
N ALA A 169 15.09 -9.88 12.12
CA ALA A 169 13.75 -9.44 12.49
C ALA A 169 13.25 -10.07 13.79
N ASN A 170 13.86 -11.16 14.26
CA ASN A 170 13.42 -11.91 15.43
C ASN A 170 14.62 -12.28 16.34
N PRO A 171 15.15 -11.33 17.11
CA PRO A 171 16.33 -11.59 17.96
C PRO A 171 16.08 -12.66 19.05
N GLY A 172 14.80 -12.90 19.40
CA GLY A 172 14.39 -13.96 20.32
C GLY A 172 14.04 -15.31 19.63
N LEU A 173 14.42 -15.50 18.35
CA LEU A 173 14.14 -16.75 17.64
C LEU A 173 14.90 -17.93 18.26
N GLY A 174 14.17 -19.00 18.55
CA GLY A 174 14.69 -20.16 19.30
C GLY A 174 14.48 -20.06 20.82
N ILE A 175 14.12 -18.88 21.36
CA ILE A 175 13.84 -18.65 22.78
C ILE A 175 12.33 -18.41 22.99
N CYS A 176 11.82 -17.28 22.56
CA CYS A 176 10.41 -16.92 22.68
C CYS A 176 9.59 -17.24 21.44
N LYS A 177 10.23 -17.39 20.27
CA LYS A 177 9.62 -17.77 19.00
C LYS A 177 10.28 -19.03 18.46
N ARG A 178 9.49 -20.03 18.10
CA ARG A 178 10.00 -21.34 17.69
C ARG A 178 10.41 -21.36 16.21
N TRP A 179 11.55 -21.99 15.90
CA TRP A 179 12.04 -22.21 14.55
C TRP A 179 11.04 -22.99 13.68
N ASP A 180 10.45 -24.05 14.24
CA ASP A 180 9.51 -24.91 13.51
C ASP A 180 8.27 -24.13 13.06
N ASP A 181 7.78 -23.19 13.87
CA ASP A 181 6.65 -22.36 13.52
C ASP A 181 7.02 -21.38 12.40
N MET A 182 8.20 -20.76 12.45
CA MET A 182 8.71 -19.91 11.37
C MET A 182 8.84 -20.67 10.05
N ARG A 183 9.42 -21.88 10.08
CA ARG A 183 9.55 -22.75 8.90
C ARG A 183 8.20 -23.12 8.30
N ARG A 184 7.23 -23.48 9.14
CA ARG A 184 5.85 -23.77 8.71
C ARG A 184 5.20 -22.58 8.02
N LEU A 185 5.33 -21.39 8.59
CA LEU A 185 4.78 -20.15 8.05
C LEU A 185 5.48 -19.74 6.75
N ALA A 186 6.80 -19.84 6.69
CA ALA A 186 7.58 -19.57 5.49
C ALA A 186 7.21 -20.52 4.33
N LYS A 187 7.05 -21.84 4.61
CA LYS A 187 6.60 -22.82 3.62
C LYS A 187 5.23 -22.42 3.05
N LYS A 188 4.27 -22.07 3.92
CA LYS A 188 2.94 -21.62 3.48
C LYS A 188 3.02 -20.32 2.66
N ALA A 189 3.89 -19.39 3.04
CA ALA A 189 4.07 -18.11 2.36
C ALA A 189 4.74 -18.24 0.98
N LYS A 190 5.53 -19.28 0.75
CA LYS A 190 6.08 -19.60 -0.58
C LYS A 190 4.97 -19.99 -1.56
N GLU A 191 4.01 -20.79 -1.11
CA GLU A 191 2.95 -21.33 -1.95
C GLU A 191 1.72 -20.41 -2.07
N GLN A 192 1.44 -19.58 -1.07
CA GLN A 192 0.22 -18.78 -1.00
C GLN A 192 0.55 -17.29 -0.86
N VAL A 193 0.23 -16.48 -1.88
CA VAL A 193 0.47 -15.03 -1.90
C VAL A 193 -0.18 -14.33 -0.70
N ALA A 194 -1.42 -14.70 -0.35
CA ALA A 194 -2.10 -14.12 0.80
C ALA A 194 -1.40 -14.41 2.14
N ALA A 195 -0.77 -15.58 2.29
CA ALA A 195 0.02 -15.94 3.48
C ALA A 195 1.38 -15.23 3.50
N ARG A 196 1.96 -14.93 2.31
CA ARG A 196 3.24 -14.23 2.14
C ARG A 196 3.20 -12.85 2.77
N VAL A 197 2.15 -12.10 2.53
CA VAL A 197 1.95 -10.76 3.10
C VAL A 197 1.99 -10.79 4.63
N GLY A 198 1.25 -11.71 5.25
CA GLY A 198 1.27 -11.86 6.70
C GLY A 198 2.62 -12.33 7.26
N PHE A 199 3.33 -13.18 6.53
CA PHE A 199 4.67 -13.62 6.92
C PHE A 199 5.67 -12.46 6.87
N PHE A 200 5.64 -11.65 5.82
CA PHE A 200 6.54 -10.51 5.66
C PHE A 200 6.28 -9.43 6.70
N THR A 201 5.02 -9.02 6.90
CA THR A 201 4.71 -7.92 7.82
C THR A 201 4.84 -8.31 9.28
N LYS A 202 4.23 -9.45 9.69
CA LYS A 202 4.09 -9.83 11.11
C LYS A 202 5.28 -10.62 11.65
N HIS A 203 6.07 -11.24 10.77
CA HIS A 203 7.16 -12.11 11.20
C HIS A 203 8.55 -11.62 10.78
N LEU A 204 8.63 -10.81 9.73
CA LEU A 204 9.91 -10.26 9.24
C LEU A 204 9.97 -8.72 9.30
N ASN A 205 8.88 -8.08 9.71
CA ASN A 205 8.74 -6.61 9.80
C ASN A 205 9.08 -5.89 8.48
N ILE A 206 8.80 -6.55 7.35
CA ILE A 206 8.95 -5.97 6.01
C ILE A 206 7.65 -5.23 5.67
N TRP A 207 7.76 -3.95 5.35
CA TRP A 207 6.63 -3.17 4.84
C TRP A 207 6.29 -3.60 3.42
N VAL A 208 5.04 -4.02 3.21
CA VAL A 208 4.53 -4.38 1.90
C VAL A 208 3.49 -3.37 1.44
N GLN A 209 3.30 -3.24 0.13
CA GLN A 209 2.24 -2.40 -0.42
C GLN A 209 0.94 -3.22 -0.49
N GLY A 210 -0.11 -2.74 0.22
CA GLY A 210 -1.45 -3.32 0.20
C GLY A 210 -1.65 -4.58 1.06
N GLU A 211 -2.77 -4.61 1.78
CA GLU A 211 -3.16 -5.73 2.68
C GLU A 211 -3.47 -7.02 1.90
N LYS A 212 -3.88 -6.89 0.65
CA LYS A 212 -4.20 -7.97 -0.29
C LYS A 212 -3.86 -7.51 -1.70
N ALA A 213 -2.56 -7.33 -1.99
CA ALA A 213 -2.14 -7.05 -3.35
C ALA A 213 -2.72 -8.13 -4.29
N TRP A 214 -3.40 -7.70 -5.34
CA TRP A 214 -3.92 -8.61 -6.36
C TRP A 214 -2.79 -9.24 -7.16
N MET A 215 -1.78 -8.44 -7.56
CA MET A 215 -0.70 -8.88 -8.43
C MET A 215 0.54 -9.33 -7.65
N ASP A 216 1.17 -10.41 -8.08
CA ASP A 216 2.53 -10.77 -7.67
C ASP A 216 3.53 -9.84 -8.39
N MET A 217 4.03 -8.84 -7.66
CA MET A 217 4.93 -7.82 -8.23
C MET A 217 6.27 -8.40 -8.72
N ALA A 218 6.71 -9.54 -8.22
CA ALA A 218 7.90 -10.19 -8.74
C ALA A 218 7.67 -10.81 -10.14
N ARG A 219 6.44 -11.23 -10.43
CA ARG A 219 6.04 -11.67 -11.77
C ARG A 219 5.81 -10.47 -12.70
N TRP A 220 5.17 -9.41 -12.18
CA TRP A 220 5.03 -8.15 -12.92
C TRP A 220 6.39 -7.64 -13.41
N GLU A 221 7.38 -7.53 -12.55
CA GLU A 221 8.74 -7.08 -12.92
C GLU A 221 9.42 -7.96 -13.98
N LYS A 222 9.14 -9.26 -14.00
CA LYS A 222 9.65 -10.16 -15.05
C LYS A 222 9.02 -9.93 -16.43
N CYS A 223 7.87 -9.25 -16.47
CA CYS A 223 7.17 -8.89 -17.69
C CYS A 223 7.66 -7.57 -18.29
N ARG A 224 8.63 -6.92 -17.65
CA ARG A 224 9.27 -5.73 -18.19
C ARG A 224 10.01 -6.06 -19.47
N ASP A 225 9.71 -5.30 -20.53
CA ASP A 225 10.30 -5.43 -21.83
C ASP A 225 10.57 -4.03 -22.41
N ASP A 226 11.62 -3.91 -23.20
CA ASP A 226 12.01 -2.67 -23.87
C ASP A 226 11.94 -2.87 -25.40
N TRP A 227 10.72 -2.71 -25.94
CA TRP A 227 10.51 -2.85 -27.38
C TRP A 227 10.43 -1.50 -28.07
N ASP A 228 10.82 -1.47 -29.33
CA ASP A 228 10.70 -0.30 -30.19
C ASP A 228 9.25 -0.10 -30.67
N ASP A 229 8.74 1.14 -30.67
CA ASP A 229 7.39 1.49 -31.13
C ASP A 229 7.16 1.09 -32.60
N SER A 230 8.19 1.07 -33.45
CA SER A 230 8.09 0.60 -34.82
C SER A 230 7.66 -0.87 -34.92
N THR A 231 7.99 -1.70 -33.93
CA THR A 231 7.60 -3.10 -33.84
C THR A 231 6.09 -3.25 -33.68
N SER A 232 5.49 -2.40 -32.83
CA SER A 232 4.06 -2.44 -32.51
C SER A 232 3.18 -1.58 -33.43
N ALA A 233 3.75 -0.79 -34.34
CA ALA A 233 3.01 0.17 -35.15
C ALA A 233 1.87 -0.46 -35.98
N ASN A 234 2.06 -1.70 -36.48
CA ASN A 234 1.07 -2.43 -37.25
C ASN A 234 0.20 -3.41 -36.42
N TRP A 235 0.41 -3.50 -35.13
CA TRP A 235 -0.41 -4.37 -34.27
C TRP A 235 -1.73 -3.70 -33.96
N SER A 236 -2.79 -4.50 -33.80
CA SER A 236 -4.08 -4.00 -33.32
C SER A 236 -3.91 -3.40 -31.94
N MET A 237 -4.41 -2.17 -31.75
CA MET A 237 -4.26 -1.42 -30.52
C MET A 237 -5.61 -0.98 -29.98
N TRP A 238 -5.77 -1.04 -28.66
CA TRP A 238 -6.87 -0.46 -27.89
C TRP A 238 -6.28 0.56 -26.92
N LEU A 239 -6.95 1.68 -26.79
CA LEU A 239 -6.56 2.74 -25.86
C LEU A 239 -7.61 2.84 -24.77
N GLY A 240 -7.23 2.67 -23.51
CA GLY A 240 -8.09 2.87 -22.35
C GLY A 240 -7.72 4.14 -21.62
N VAL A 241 -8.73 4.85 -21.14
CA VAL A 241 -8.52 6.09 -20.37
C VAL A 241 -9.37 6.07 -19.10
N ASP A 242 -8.72 6.44 -17.99
CA ASP A 242 -9.36 6.71 -16.70
C ASP A 242 -9.02 8.14 -16.28
N LEU A 243 -10.01 9.01 -16.36
CA LEU A 243 -9.85 10.46 -16.12
C LEU A 243 -10.34 10.86 -14.73
N SER A 244 -9.51 11.56 -14.01
CA SER A 244 -9.91 12.25 -12.81
C SER A 244 -10.81 13.45 -13.10
N ASN A 245 -11.83 13.65 -12.28
CA ASN A 245 -12.76 14.78 -12.43
C ASN A 245 -12.21 16.12 -11.97
N LYS A 246 -11.22 16.14 -11.05
CA LYS A 246 -10.81 17.39 -10.40
C LYS A 246 -9.31 17.53 -10.22
N ILE A 247 -8.73 16.77 -9.28
CA ILE A 247 -7.39 17.04 -8.73
C ILE A 247 -6.52 15.79 -8.63
N ASP A 248 -6.93 14.69 -9.24
CA ASP A 248 -6.24 13.41 -9.12
C ASP A 248 -5.50 13.02 -10.40
N ILE A 249 -4.75 11.93 -10.36
CA ILE A 249 -4.04 11.42 -11.54
C ILE A 249 -5.06 10.99 -12.60
N SER A 250 -4.79 11.36 -13.83
CA SER A 250 -5.46 10.82 -15.03
C SER A 250 -4.50 9.90 -15.75
N ALA A 251 -5.01 8.82 -16.34
CA ALA A 251 -4.21 7.81 -17.01
C ALA A 251 -4.74 7.47 -18.40
N ALA A 252 -3.83 7.28 -19.36
CA ALA A 252 -4.11 6.66 -20.63
C ALA A 252 -3.17 5.47 -20.86
N VAL A 253 -3.70 4.35 -21.34
CA VAL A 253 -2.95 3.12 -21.51
C VAL A 253 -3.22 2.53 -22.89
N LYS A 254 -2.16 2.36 -23.69
CA LYS A 254 -2.18 1.60 -24.93
C LYS A 254 -2.02 0.13 -24.63
N VAL A 255 -2.84 -0.69 -25.25
CA VAL A 255 -2.78 -2.14 -25.18
C VAL A 255 -2.73 -2.68 -26.60
N TRP A 256 -1.66 -3.36 -26.97
CA TRP A 256 -1.49 -4.00 -28.26
C TRP A 256 -1.63 -5.52 -28.14
N LEU A 257 -2.20 -6.11 -29.17
CA LEU A 257 -2.19 -7.56 -29.38
C LEU A 257 -1.18 -7.87 -30.47
N ALA A 258 -0.09 -8.53 -30.10
CA ALA A 258 0.92 -8.99 -31.05
C ALA A 258 0.41 -10.21 -31.84
N PRO A 259 0.99 -10.50 -33.04
CA PRO A 259 0.59 -11.62 -33.89
C PRO A 259 0.71 -13.01 -33.22
N ASN A 260 1.60 -13.15 -32.24
CA ASN A 260 1.77 -14.37 -31.43
C ASN A 260 0.77 -14.48 -30.27
N GLY A 261 -0.12 -13.50 -30.13
CA GLY A 261 -1.12 -13.43 -29.07
C GLY A 261 -0.61 -12.87 -27.72
N ASP A 262 0.61 -12.35 -27.68
CA ASP A 262 1.12 -11.65 -26.49
C ASP A 262 0.54 -10.24 -26.41
N VAL A 263 0.44 -9.73 -25.20
CA VAL A 263 -0.09 -8.40 -24.93
C VAL A 263 1.05 -7.47 -24.52
N TYR A 264 1.09 -6.31 -25.13
CA TYR A 264 2.06 -5.24 -24.85
C TYR A 264 1.36 -4.00 -24.34
N VAL A 265 1.92 -3.34 -23.32
CA VAL A 265 1.27 -2.21 -22.64
C VAL A 265 2.23 -1.06 -22.41
N ARG A 266 1.81 0.15 -22.80
CA ARG A 266 2.46 1.42 -22.41
C ARG A 266 1.46 2.36 -21.78
N SER A 267 1.93 3.18 -20.83
CA SER A 267 1.09 4.09 -20.07
C SER A 267 1.62 5.52 -20.06
N ARG A 268 0.69 6.49 -20.01
CA ARG A 268 0.95 7.91 -19.73
C ARG A 268 0.07 8.40 -18.60
N PHE A 269 0.58 9.37 -17.85
CA PHE A 269 -0.06 9.88 -16.65
C PHE A 269 0.04 11.40 -16.59
N TRP A 270 -1.03 12.04 -16.14
CA TRP A 270 -1.12 13.49 -15.91
C TRP A 270 -1.66 13.78 -14.53
N ILE A 271 -1.19 14.87 -13.92
CA ILE A 271 -1.68 15.37 -12.64
C ILE A 271 -1.60 16.91 -12.64
N PRO A 272 -2.61 17.63 -12.11
CA PRO A 272 -2.52 19.08 -11.97
C PRO A 272 -1.43 19.44 -10.95
N GLU A 273 -0.64 20.49 -11.25
CA GLU A 273 0.47 20.93 -10.41
C GLU A 273 0.00 21.32 -8.99
N GLY A 274 -1.17 21.94 -8.88
CA GLY A 274 -1.76 22.32 -7.59
C GLY A 274 -2.04 21.15 -6.65
N ARG A 275 -2.08 19.90 -7.18
CA ARG A 275 -2.20 18.70 -6.34
C ARG A 275 -1.00 18.50 -5.40
N LEU A 276 0.17 18.98 -5.78
CA LEU A 276 1.39 18.86 -4.97
C LEU A 276 1.31 19.58 -3.63
N GLU A 277 0.51 20.62 -3.53
CA GLU A 277 0.26 21.37 -2.29
C GLU A 277 -0.75 20.67 -1.37
N ALA A 278 -1.64 19.86 -1.96
CA ALA A 278 -2.74 19.20 -1.27
C ALA A 278 -2.42 17.76 -0.82
N CYS A 279 -1.26 17.20 -1.20
CA CYS A 279 -0.83 15.87 -0.80
C CYS A 279 0.29 15.90 0.25
N SER A 280 0.62 14.74 0.83
CA SER A 280 1.74 14.63 1.77
C SER A 280 3.07 15.01 1.09
N LYS A 281 4.03 15.53 1.87
CA LYS A 281 5.36 15.88 1.36
C LYS A 281 6.03 14.69 0.64
N GLN A 282 5.92 13.49 1.20
CA GLN A 282 6.48 12.28 0.60
C GLN A 282 5.86 11.99 -0.77
N GLN A 283 4.56 12.14 -0.90
CA GLN A 283 3.83 11.93 -2.14
C GLN A 283 4.17 13.02 -3.17
N ALA A 284 4.26 14.28 -2.75
CA ALA A 284 4.70 15.37 -3.61
C ALA A 284 6.12 15.16 -4.15
N ASP A 285 7.05 14.73 -3.30
CA ASP A 285 8.44 14.45 -3.69
C ASP A 285 8.52 13.26 -4.66
N LEU A 286 7.67 12.25 -4.48
CA LEU A 286 7.56 11.11 -5.39
C LEU A 286 7.05 11.54 -6.77
N TYR A 287 5.99 12.37 -6.81
CA TYR A 287 5.42 12.89 -8.06
C TYR A 287 6.43 13.78 -8.81
N ARG A 288 7.15 14.66 -8.11
CA ARG A 288 8.23 15.46 -8.71
C ARG A 288 9.34 14.61 -9.30
N LYS A 289 9.72 13.53 -8.61
CA LYS A 289 10.72 12.58 -9.11
C LYS A 289 10.27 11.92 -10.40
N TRP A 290 9.01 11.48 -10.48
CA TRP A 290 8.45 10.88 -11.69
C TRP A 290 8.30 11.90 -12.83
N ASN A 291 7.92 13.14 -12.51
CA ASN A 291 7.84 14.20 -13.52
C ASN A 291 9.22 14.52 -14.10
N LEU A 292 10.25 14.70 -13.26
CA LEU A 292 11.62 14.94 -13.71
C LEU A 292 12.18 13.79 -14.57
N ALA A 293 11.71 12.58 -14.35
CA ALA A 293 12.09 11.40 -15.13
C ALA A 293 11.21 11.16 -16.38
N GLY A 294 10.19 12.00 -16.63
CA GLY A 294 9.31 11.92 -17.79
C GLY A 294 8.22 10.84 -17.71
N PHE A 295 7.92 10.34 -16.51
CA PHE A 295 6.91 9.29 -16.32
C PHE A 295 5.54 9.81 -15.86
N LEU A 296 5.47 11.05 -15.38
CA LEU A 296 4.24 11.73 -14.94
C LEU A 296 4.30 13.17 -15.44
N GLU A 297 3.28 13.63 -16.16
CA GLU A 297 3.21 14.97 -16.69
C GLU A 297 2.41 15.89 -15.76
N PHE A 298 2.91 17.10 -15.48
CA PHE A 298 2.18 18.11 -14.74
C PHE A 298 1.39 18.97 -15.71
N THR A 299 0.08 19.13 -15.44
CA THR A 299 -0.74 20.11 -16.13
C THR A 299 -0.86 21.39 -15.31
N ASP A 300 -0.95 22.53 -15.97
CA ASP A 300 -1.03 23.83 -15.31
C ASP A 300 -2.32 23.96 -14.47
N GLY A 301 -2.21 24.60 -13.29
CA GLY A 301 -3.34 24.94 -12.43
C GLY A 301 -3.69 23.87 -11.37
N ASP A 302 -4.85 24.09 -10.75
CA ASP A 302 -5.31 23.31 -9.59
C ASP A 302 -6.22 22.14 -9.97
N VAL A 303 -6.67 22.09 -11.22
CA VAL A 303 -7.62 21.08 -11.73
C VAL A 303 -7.10 20.44 -13.00
N VAL A 304 -7.57 19.23 -13.27
CA VAL A 304 -7.20 18.46 -14.47
C VAL A 304 -7.57 19.23 -15.73
N ASP A 305 -6.59 19.46 -16.62
CA ASP A 305 -6.79 20.03 -17.94
C ASP A 305 -7.10 18.93 -18.97
N HIS A 306 -8.38 18.70 -19.19
CA HIS A 306 -8.83 17.69 -20.15
C HIS A 306 -8.51 18.04 -21.61
N ALA A 307 -8.26 19.32 -21.94
CA ALA A 307 -7.90 19.69 -23.32
C ALA A 307 -6.46 19.26 -23.64
N VAL A 308 -5.54 19.53 -22.74
CA VAL A 308 -4.14 19.07 -22.85
C VAL A 308 -4.09 17.53 -22.94
N ILE A 309 -4.76 16.83 -22.01
CA ILE A 309 -4.79 15.37 -22.00
C ILE A 309 -5.36 14.82 -23.31
N LYS A 310 -6.40 15.43 -23.86
CA LYS A 310 -6.98 15.04 -25.16
C LYS A 310 -5.95 15.15 -26.28
N GLU A 311 -5.33 16.31 -26.44
CA GLU A 311 -4.37 16.57 -27.51
C GLU A 311 -3.19 15.60 -27.44
N GLU A 312 -2.61 15.45 -26.25
CA GLU A 312 -1.47 14.55 -26.05
C GLU A 312 -1.83 13.08 -26.24
N THR A 313 -3.02 12.66 -25.80
CA THR A 313 -3.46 11.27 -25.95
C THR A 313 -3.73 10.92 -27.41
N ILE A 314 -4.37 11.82 -28.17
CA ILE A 314 -4.63 11.63 -29.60
C ILE A 314 -3.30 11.62 -30.37
N GLU A 315 -2.40 12.57 -30.10
CA GLU A 315 -1.09 12.61 -30.74
C GLU A 315 -0.29 11.33 -30.45
N TRP A 316 -0.32 10.90 -29.20
CA TRP A 316 0.33 9.65 -28.78
C TRP A 316 -0.24 8.42 -29.51
N ALA A 317 -1.55 8.40 -29.79
CA ALA A 317 -2.20 7.31 -30.53
C ALA A 317 -1.89 7.31 -32.04
N ARG A 318 -1.44 8.44 -32.63
CA ARG A 318 -1.13 8.55 -34.05
C ARG A 318 -0.04 7.56 -34.46
N GLY A 319 -0.15 7.04 -35.66
CA GLY A 319 0.80 6.07 -36.21
C GLY A 319 0.61 4.64 -35.71
N ASN A 320 -0.44 4.37 -34.92
CA ASN A 320 -0.82 3.04 -34.49
C ASN A 320 -2.15 2.62 -35.11
N SER A 321 -2.36 1.30 -35.23
CA SER A 321 -3.63 0.73 -35.70
C SER A 321 -4.66 0.74 -34.55
N LEU A 322 -5.20 1.91 -34.25
CA LEU A 322 -6.17 2.10 -33.16
C LEU A 322 -7.53 1.51 -33.57
N ASN A 323 -7.95 0.46 -32.86
CA ASN A 323 -9.26 -0.15 -33.03
C ASN A 323 -10.34 0.63 -32.30
N GLU A 324 -10.12 0.91 -31.01
CA GLU A 324 -11.06 1.62 -30.16
C GLU A 324 -10.35 2.46 -29.10
N PHE A 325 -10.97 3.60 -28.78
CA PHE A 325 -10.66 4.46 -27.65
C PHE A 325 -11.74 4.23 -26.58
N ALA A 326 -11.40 3.56 -25.51
CA ALA A 326 -12.31 3.14 -24.46
C ALA A 326 -12.19 4.03 -23.22
N TYR A 327 -13.31 4.42 -22.62
CA TYR A 327 -13.35 5.31 -21.46
C TYR A 327 -14.51 5.01 -20.52
N ASP A 328 -14.37 5.42 -19.23
CA ASP A 328 -15.48 5.39 -18.28
C ASP A 328 -16.39 6.61 -18.46
N PRO A 329 -17.70 6.42 -18.73
CA PRO A 329 -18.63 7.52 -18.96
C PRO A 329 -18.84 8.43 -17.74
N TRP A 330 -18.58 7.96 -16.53
CA TRP A 330 -18.85 8.71 -15.30
C TRP A 330 -18.13 10.07 -15.22
N SER A 331 -16.94 10.17 -15.80
CA SER A 331 -16.09 11.38 -15.68
C SER A 331 -15.71 12.02 -16.99
N ALA A 332 -15.99 11.40 -18.13
CA ALA A 332 -15.32 11.69 -19.40
C ALA A 332 -16.25 11.94 -20.59
N THR A 333 -17.57 12.16 -20.40
CA THR A 333 -18.50 12.31 -21.53
C THR A 333 -18.13 13.49 -22.44
N GLN A 334 -17.81 14.67 -21.89
CA GLN A 334 -17.42 15.82 -22.71
C GLN A 334 -16.07 15.60 -23.38
N PHE A 335 -15.13 15.01 -22.68
CA PHE A 335 -13.82 14.60 -23.21
C PHE A 335 -14.02 13.65 -24.39
N ALA A 336 -14.81 12.59 -24.21
CA ALA A 336 -15.08 11.58 -25.24
C ALA A 336 -15.75 12.18 -26.48
N LEU A 337 -16.74 13.07 -26.32
CA LEU A 337 -17.35 13.80 -27.43
C LEU A 337 -16.33 14.63 -28.20
N SER A 338 -15.39 15.26 -27.50
CA SER A 338 -14.33 16.04 -28.13
C SER A 338 -13.32 15.19 -28.86
N VAL A 339 -13.05 13.95 -28.37
CA VAL A 339 -12.20 12.95 -29.06
C VAL A 339 -12.92 12.39 -30.29
N ALA A 340 -14.22 12.08 -30.20
CA ALA A 340 -15.04 11.63 -31.33
C ALA A 340 -15.10 12.65 -32.46
N ALA A 341 -15.12 13.94 -32.16
CA ALA A 341 -15.09 15.00 -33.15
C ALA A 341 -13.81 15.01 -34.02
N GLU A 342 -12.72 14.42 -33.55
CA GLU A 342 -11.48 14.21 -34.30
C GLU A 342 -11.52 12.94 -35.16
N GLY A 343 -12.65 12.22 -35.20
CA GLY A 343 -12.82 10.98 -35.98
C GLY A 343 -12.27 9.72 -35.32
N VAL A 344 -11.96 9.77 -34.02
CA VAL A 344 -11.46 8.62 -33.24
C VAL A 344 -12.63 7.72 -32.83
N PRO A 345 -12.54 6.37 -33.01
CA PRO A 345 -13.59 5.45 -32.61
C PRO A 345 -13.64 5.33 -31.08
N ILE A 346 -14.67 5.90 -30.45
CA ILE A 346 -14.84 5.89 -28.98
C ILE A 346 -15.84 4.83 -28.54
N VAL A 347 -15.59 4.22 -27.37
CA VAL A 347 -16.48 3.22 -26.74
C VAL A 347 -16.57 3.44 -25.24
N GLU A 348 -17.79 3.46 -24.73
CA GLU A 348 -18.06 3.54 -23.28
C GLU A 348 -17.85 2.18 -22.61
N VAL A 349 -17.08 2.18 -21.52
CA VAL A 349 -16.86 1.01 -20.66
C VAL A 349 -17.09 1.42 -19.20
N PRO A 350 -18.30 1.35 -18.70
CA PRO A 350 -18.59 1.62 -17.28
C PRO A 350 -17.76 0.72 -16.37
N GLN A 351 -17.18 1.30 -15.31
CA GLN A 351 -16.40 0.59 -14.31
C GLN A 351 -17.32 -0.30 -13.44
N THR A 352 -17.59 -1.49 -13.93
CA THR A 352 -18.41 -2.50 -13.26
C THR A 352 -17.70 -3.84 -13.19
N VAL A 353 -18.09 -4.68 -12.23
CA VAL A 353 -17.60 -6.06 -12.13
C VAL A 353 -17.77 -6.81 -13.45
N LYS A 354 -18.92 -6.64 -14.12
CA LYS A 354 -19.24 -7.29 -15.39
C LYS A 354 -18.24 -6.95 -16.50
N ASN A 355 -17.81 -5.69 -16.56
CA ASN A 355 -16.93 -5.21 -17.64
C ASN A 355 -15.45 -5.48 -17.35
N LEU A 356 -15.02 -5.44 -16.09
CA LEU A 356 -13.61 -5.48 -15.75
C LEU A 356 -13.10 -6.82 -15.21
N SER A 357 -13.99 -7.69 -14.69
CA SER A 357 -13.56 -8.95 -14.04
C SER A 357 -12.77 -9.85 -14.99
N GLU A 358 -13.28 -10.11 -16.20
CA GLU A 358 -12.60 -11.00 -17.16
C GLU A 358 -11.30 -10.36 -17.67
N ALA A 359 -11.29 -9.05 -17.91
CA ALA A 359 -10.08 -8.33 -18.30
C ALA A 359 -8.97 -8.45 -17.24
N MET A 360 -9.32 -8.34 -15.96
CA MET A 360 -8.36 -8.53 -14.85
C MET A 360 -7.82 -9.95 -14.82
N LYS A 361 -8.68 -10.96 -14.92
CA LYS A 361 -8.27 -12.37 -14.91
C LYS A 361 -7.36 -12.70 -16.09
N GLU A 362 -7.66 -12.17 -17.28
CA GLU A 362 -6.83 -12.38 -18.45
C GLU A 362 -5.47 -11.71 -18.32
N VAL A 363 -5.39 -10.48 -17.79
CA VAL A 363 -4.10 -9.81 -17.48
C VAL A 363 -3.29 -10.67 -16.52
N GLU A 364 -3.91 -11.17 -15.45
CA GLU A 364 -3.25 -12.05 -14.48
C GLU A 364 -2.74 -13.33 -15.14
N ALA A 365 -3.57 -14.00 -15.93
CA ALA A 365 -3.20 -15.24 -16.62
C ALA A 365 -2.03 -15.03 -17.59
N LYS A 366 -2.04 -13.94 -18.40
CA LYS A 366 -0.94 -13.61 -19.31
C LYS A 366 0.37 -13.27 -18.59
N ILE A 367 0.29 -12.56 -17.45
CA ILE A 367 1.47 -12.29 -16.60
C ILE A 367 2.06 -13.60 -16.07
N TYR A 368 1.21 -14.52 -15.59
CA TYR A 368 1.66 -15.82 -15.09
C TYR A 368 2.23 -16.71 -16.19
N ALA A 369 1.71 -16.58 -17.41
CA ALA A 369 2.20 -17.30 -18.59
C ALA A 369 3.45 -16.66 -19.25
N GLY A 370 3.89 -15.48 -18.79
CA GLY A 370 4.99 -14.74 -19.43
C GLY A 370 4.66 -14.18 -20.81
N ARG A 371 3.36 -13.96 -21.09
CA ARG A 371 2.81 -13.47 -22.37
C ARG A 371 2.25 -12.04 -22.25
N PHE A 372 2.67 -11.32 -21.24
CA PHE A 372 2.35 -9.91 -20.99
C PHE A 372 3.65 -9.12 -20.91
N HIS A 373 3.69 -7.96 -21.53
CA HIS A 373 4.88 -7.10 -21.61
C HIS A 373 4.53 -5.66 -21.29
N HIS A 374 5.36 -4.99 -20.47
CA HIS A 374 5.19 -3.58 -20.15
C HIS A 374 6.54 -2.84 -20.17
N ASP A 375 6.51 -1.54 -20.41
CA ASP A 375 7.67 -0.66 -20.55
C ASP A 375 8.43 -0.36 -19.24
N GLY A 376 7.99 -0.92 -18.12
CA GLY A 376 8.61 -0.67 -16.81
C GLY A 376 8.32 0.73 -16.23
N ASN A 377 7.27 1.42 -16.71
CA ASN A 377 6.87 2.71 -16.17
C ASN A 377 6.66 2.61 -14.64
N PRO A 378 7.40 3.40 -13.82
CA PRO A 378 7.36 3.29 -12.36
C PRO A 378 6.04 3.76 -11.75
N VAL A 379 5.30 4.66 -12.42
CA VAL A 379 3.96 5.09 -11.98
C VAL A 379 2.98 3.94 -12.14
N MET A 380 3.00 3.26 -13.30
CA MET A 380 2.17 2.08 -13.55
C MET A 380 2.49 0.94 -12.59
N THR A 381 3.77 0.67 -12.36
CA THR A 381 4.23 -0.36 -11.42
C THR A 381 3.76 -0.06 -9.99
N TRP A 382 3.89 1.20 -9.54
CA TRP A 382 3.38 1.62 -8.24
C TRP A 382 1.86 1.47 -8.15
N MET A 383 1.11 1.92 -9.15
CA MET A 383 -0.34 1.78 -9.18
C MET A 383 -0.80 0.32 -9.23
N MET A 384 -0.10 -0.54 -9.98
CA MET A 384 -0.38 -1.98 -10.02
C MET A 384 -0.22 -2.62 -8.64
N SER A 385 0.78 -2.22 -7.88
CA SER A 385 1.01 -2.70 -6.51
C SER A 385 -0.08 -2.25 -5.51
N ASN A 386 -0.85 -1.21 -5.86
CA ASN A 386 -1.96 -0.69 -5.05
C ASN A 386 -3.30 -1.40 -5.32
N VAL A 387 -3.40 -2.15 -6.42
CA VAL A 387 -4.65 -2.86 -6.76
C VAL A 387 -4.89 -3.97 -5.75
N THR A 388 -6.06 -3.92 -5.13
CA THR A 388 -6.59 -4.97 -4.27
C THR A 388 -7.88 -5.53 -4.87
N VAL A 389 -8.21 -6.78 -4.54
CA VAL A 389 -9.44 -7.40 -5.00
C VAL A 389 -10.19 -8.05 -3.85
N LYS A 390 -11.51 -8.07 -3.98
CA LYS A 390 -12.40 -8.82 -3.11
C LYS A 390 -13.30 -9.66 -4.01
N PRO A 391 -13.05 -10.96 -4.17
CA PRO A 391 -13.89 -11.84 -4.97
C PRO A 391 -15.33 -11.86 -4.44
N ASP A 392 -16.30 -11.87 -5.35
CA ASP A 392 -17.70 -12.13 -5.04
C ASP A 392 -17.98 -13.64 -4.92
N LYS A 393 -19.24 -14.02 -4.71
CA LYS A 393 -19.65 -15.43 -4.57
C LYS A 393 -19.43 -16.25 -5.84
N ASN A 394 -19.31 -15.61 -6.99
CA ASN A 394 -19.10 -16.22 -8.30
C ASN A 394 -17.64 -16.10 -8.77
N GLU A 395 -16.72 -15.77 -7.84
CA GLU A 395 -15.29 -15.55 -8.13
C GLU A 395 -15.01 -14.40 -9.11
N ASN A 396 -15.98 -13.49 -9.29
CA ASN A 396 -15.71 -12.26 -10.03
C ASN A 396 -14.90 -11.32 -9.15
N ILE A 397 -13.97 -10.60 -9.78
CA ILE A 397 -13.09 -9.63 -9.13
C ILE A 397 -13.34 -8.22 -9.68
N PHE A 398 -13.02 -7.23 -8.86
CA PHE A 398 -13.12 -5.82 -9.23
C PHE A 398 -11.94 -5.05 -8.61
N PRO A 399 -11.33 -4.08 -9.34
CA PRO A 399 -10.19 -3.35 -8.83
C PRO A 399 -10.63 -2.42 -7.69
N ASN A 400 -9.98 -2.53 -6.55
CA ASN A 400 -10.18 -1.69 -5.40
C ASN A 400 -8.83 -1.16 -4.92
N LYS A 401 -8.85 -0.12 -4.12
CA LYS A 401 -7.70 0.44 -3.42
C LYS A 401 -7.91 0.34 -1.90
N ALA A 402 -6.84 0.06 -1.17
CA ALA A 402 -6.92 -0.13 0.29
C ALA A 402 -7.20 1.20 1.01
N THR A 403 -6.63 2.32 0.53
CA THR A 403 -6.82 3.67 1.07
C THR A 403 -7.07 4.67 -0.07
N PRO A 404 -7.65 5.86 0.19
CA PRO A 404 -7.87 6.88 -0.83
C PRO A 404 -6.58 7.39 -1.49
N GLU A 405 -5.45 7.32 -0.77
CA GLU A 405 -4.13 7.76 -1.23
C GLU A 405 -3.54 6.78 -2.25
N ASN A 406 -3.91 5.50 -2.18
CA ASN A 406 -3.49 4.49 -3.15
C ASN A 406 -4.19 4.71 -4.48
N LYS A 407 -3.42 5.08 -5.50
CA LYS A 407 -3.94 5.32 -6.85
C LYS A 407 -3.87 4.04 -7.67
N ILE A 408 -4.89 3.82 -8.51
CA ILE A 408 -5.03 2.65 -9.39
C ILE A 408 -5.50 3.03 -10.81
N ASP A 409 -5.45 4.30 -11.15
CA ASP A 409 -6.00 4.86 -12.41
C ASP A 409 -5.36 4.22 -13.65
N GLY A 410 -4.04 3.98 -13.63
CA GLY A 410 -3.34 3.27 -14.70
C GLY A 410 -3.84 1.83 -14.91
N PRO A 411 -3.82 0.99 -13.88
CA PRO A 411 -4.44 -0.34 -13.94
C PRO A 411 -5.89 -0.33 -14.42
N VAL A 412 -6.72 0.60 -13.95
CA VAL A 412 -8.12 0.71 -14.39
C VAL A 412 -8.21 1.05 -15.88
N ALA A 413 -7.44 2.05 -16.35
CA ALA A 413 -7.35 2.37 -17.78
C ALA A 413 -6.90 1.16 -18.62
N MET A 414 -5.93 0.38 -18.13
CA MET A 414 -5.50 -0.86 -18.77
C MET A 414 -6.62 -1.91 -18.82
N PHE A 415 -7.37 -2.12 -17.73
CA PHE A 415 -8.48 -3.08 -17.70
C PHE A 415 -9.61 -2.66 -18.64
N ILE A 416 -9.87 -1.35 -18.76
CA ILE A 416 -10.81 -0.80 -19.74
C ILE A 416 -10.39 -1.18 -21.16
N ALA A 417 -9.13 -0.94 -21.55
CA ALA A 417 -8.61 -1.31 -22.86
C ALA A 417 -8.64 -2.84 -23.09
N MET A 418 -8.20 -3.62 -22.08
CA MET A 418 -8.23 -5.08 -22.14
C MET A 418 -9.63 -5.64 -22.31
N SER A 419 -10.64 -5.05 -21.68
CA SER A 419 -12.03 -5.49 -21.84
C SER A 419 -12.50 -5.38 -23.31
N ARG A 420 -12.03 -4.35 -24.02
CA ARG A 420 -12.34 -4.16 -25.44
C ARG A 420 -11.53 -5.08 -26.35
N LEU A 421 -10.27 -5.31 -26.00
CA LEU A 421 -9.45 -6.31 -26.69
C LEU A 421 -10.11 -7.69 -26.64
N LEU A 422 -10.64 -8.12 -25.49
CA LEU A 422 -11.33 -9.41 -25.34
C LEU A 422 -12.62 -9.50 -26.15
N VAL A 423 -13.33 -8.38 -26.35
CA VAL A 423 -14.57 -8.36 -27.14
C VAL A 423 -14.28 -8.37 -28.65
N ASN A 424 -13.26 -7.63 -29.10
CA ASN A 424 -13.04 -7.36 -30.52
C ASN A 424 -11.70 -7.90 -31.06
N GLY A 425 -10.79 -8.35 -30.18
CA GLY A 425 -9.53 -8.96 -30.55
C GLY A 425 -9.60 -10.48 -30.78
N GLY A 426 -10.75 -11.07 -30.47
CA GLY A 426 -10.99 -12.50 -30.58
C GLY A 426 -11.46 -12.94 -31.95
N GLY A 427 -10.61 -12.84 -32.96
CA GLY A 427 -10.56 -13.95 -33.92
C GLY A 427 -10.04 -15.14 -33.11
N GLU A 428 -10.75 -16.26 -33.14
CA GLU A 428 -10.39 -17.51 -32.45
C GLU A 428 -8.88 -17.78 -32.60
N VAL A 429 -8.09 -17.41 -31.61
CA VAL A 429 -6.82 -18.10 -31.40
C VAL A 429 -7.22 -19.40 -30.72
N ASP A 430 -7.42 -20.42 -31.55
CA ASP A 430 -7.62 -21.79 -31.10
C ASP A 430 -6.45 -22.15 -30.18
N PHE A 431 -6.69 -22.05 -28.88
CA PHE A 431 -5.69 -22.33 -27.83
C PHE A 431 -5.11 -23.75 -27.96
N LEU A 432 -5.88 -24.65 -28.62
CA LEU A 432 -5.47 -26.02 -28.90
C LEU A 432 -4.50 -26.15 -30.08
N SER A 433 -4.38 -25.14 -30.95
CA SER A 433 -3.46 -25.18 -32.09
C SER A 433 -2.02 -24.74 -31.78
N THR A 434 -1.77 -24.20 -30.58
CA THR A 434 -0.43 -23.76 -30.11
C THR A 434 0.23 -24.72 -29.13
N ILE A 435 -0.45 -25.81 -28.76
CA ILE A 435 0.14 -26.89 -27.96
C ILE A 435 0.92 -27.79 -28.91
N ASP A 436 2.24 -27.79 -28.83
CA ASP A 436 3.06 -28.79 -29.49
C ASP A 436 2.80 -30.15 -28.80
N PRO A 437 2.21 -31.13 -29.50
CA PRO A 437 1.84 -32.41 -28.89
C PRO A 437 3.03 -33.22 -28.36
N ASP A 438 4.25 -32.86 -28.70
CA ASP A 438 5.44 -33.62 -28.37
C ASP A 438 6.28 -33.04 -27.21
N GLU A 439 6.05 -31.76 -26.78
CA GLU A 439 6.77 -31.13 -25.67
C GLU A 439 6.02 -31.14 -24.32
N ASP A 440 4.70 -31.20 -24.29
CA ASP A 440 3.92 -31.02 -23.07
C ASP A 440 3.43 -32.31 -22.38
N LEU A 441 3.82 -33.47 -22.88
CA LEU A 441 3.45 -34.77 -22.28
C LEU A 441 4.34 -35.21 -21.09
N LEU A 442 5.27 -34.36 -20.65
CA LEU A 442 6.21 -34.65 -19.53
C LEU A 442 5.91 -33.91 -18.24
N LEU A 443 4.77 -33.20 -18.13
CA LEU A 443 4.40 -32.43 -16.94
C LEU A 443 2.96 -32.71 -16.41
N LEU A 444 2.48 -33.94 -16.56
CA LEU A 444 1.30 -34.42 -15.82
C LEU A 444 1.70 -35.49 -14.80
#